data_b6304caffa778fa9fca283048480a6c8
#
_entry.id   b6304caffa778fa9fca283048480a6c8
#
_cell.length_a   1.000
_cell.length_b   1.000
_cell.length_c   1.000
_cell.angle_alpha   90.00
_cell.angle_beta   90.00
_cell.angle_gamma   90.00
#
_symmetry.space_group_name_H-M   'P 1'
#
loop_
_entity.id
_entity.type
_entity.pdbx_description
1 polymer ?
#
loop_
_entity_poly.entity_id
_entity_poly.type
_entity_poly.pdbx_seq_one_letter_code
_entity_poly.pdbx_strand_id
1 'polypeptide(L)'
;LAEETRRVCILAALAACGGQAAFRAELCDALNGGLSPAAAHETVLQAAAYLGYGRALPFLQILYEEFSARGIPVPAATEESAEERTARGERAQVEIFGEQMKGFASSGDEFSREINRFLSENCFGDYYVRAGLDYAQREAVTFCLLAAQGGCEPQLTSHAAANLRIGNDTQTLKALVLQMLPYIGYPRSLNALACVRRACEK
;
A
#
# COMPACT_ATOMS: atom_id res chain seq x y z
N LEU A 1 -15.05 5.12 -8.35
CA LEU A 1 -14.20 4.65 -7.25
C LEU A 1 -15.07 4.38 -6.04
N ALA A 2 -14.97 3.19 -5.43
CA ALA A 2 -15.67 2.87 -4.19
C ALA A 2 -15.20 3.79 -3.07
N GLU A 3 -16.12 4.21 -2.19
CA GLU A 3 -15.81 5.18 -1.14
C GLU A 3 -14.74 4.65 -0.16
N GLU A 4 -14.80 3.38 0.20
CA GLU A 4 -13.80 2.75 1.06
C GLU A 4 -12.40 2.80 0.43
N THR A 5 -12.28 2.41 -0.85
CA THR A 5 -11.01 2.49 -1.58
C THR A 5 -10.49 3.92 -1.67
N ARG A 6 -11.38 4.89 -1.92
CA ARG A 6 -11.01 6.31 -1.91
C ARG A 6 -10.39 6.73 -0.58
N ARG A 7 -11.01 6.38 0.53
CA ARG A 7 -10.57 6.75 1.88
C ARG A 7 -9.22 6.13 2.24
N VAL A 8 -9.04 4.83 2.06
CA VAL A 8 -7.76 4.18 2.35
C VAL A 8 -6.63 4.73 1.49
N CYS A 9 -6.90 5.06 0.23
CA CYS A 9 -5.90 5.64 -0.68
C CYS A 9 -5.51 7.08 -0.30
N ILE A 10 -6.44 7.90 0.18
CA ILE A 10 -6.12 9.25 0.72
C ILE A 10 -5.26 9.12 1.99
N LEU A 11 -5.61 8.23 2.91
CA LEU A 11 -4.80 7.97 4.12
C LEU A 11 -3.38 7.52 3.75
N ALA A 12 -3.25 6.61 2.77
CA ALA A 12 -1.96 6.17 2.26
C ALA A 12 -1.12 7.33 1.69
N ALA A 13 -1.73 8.16 0.85
CA ALA A 13 -1.06 9.32 0.25
C ALA A 13 -0.58 10.31 1.32
N LEU A 14 -1.42 10.62 2.31
CA LEU A 14 -1.07 11.51 3.42
C LEU A 14 0.06 10.96 4.29
N ALA A 15 0.06 9.66 4.56
CA ALA A 15 1.17 9.00 5.25
C ALA A 15 2.47 9.13 4.45
N ALA A 16 2.41 8.92 3.13
CA ALA A 16 3.57 8.95 2.26
C ALA A 16 4.16 10.36 2.05
N CYS A 17 3.33 11.41 2.03
CA CYS A 17 3.82 12.79 1.90
C CYS A 17 4.11 13.48 3.25
N GLY A 18 3.92 12.81 4.39
CA GLY A 18 4.21 13.35 5.72
C GLY A 18 3.12 14.29 6.28
N GLY A 19 1.91 14.21 5.75
CA GLY A 19 0.79 15.11 6.07
C GLY A 19 0.05 14.76 7.36
N GLN A 20 0.71 14.75 8.52
CA GLN A 20 0.13 14.25 9.79
C GLN A 20 -1.17 14.95 10.20
N ALA A 21 -1.24 16.27 10.11
CA ALA A 21 -2.44 17.02 10.50
C ALA A 21 -3.63 16.69 9.60
N ALA A 22 -3.42 16.66 8.28
CA ALA A 22 -4.45 16.27 7.32
C ALA A 22 -4.82 14.79 7.48
N PHE A 23 -3.85 13.90 7.74
CA PHE A 23 -4.10 12.48 8.00
C PHE A 23 -5.03 12.28 9.19
N ARG A 24 -4.80 12.99 10.31
CA ARG A 24 -5.67 12.90 11.48
C ARG A 24 -7.11 13.32 11.15
N ALA A 25 -7.28 14.43 10.45
CA ALA A 25 -8.60 14.91 10.05
C ALA A 25 -9.32 13.92 9.13
N GLU A 26 -8.64 13.46 8.08
CA GLU A 26 -9.20 12.46 7.13
C GLU A 26 -9.50 11.12 7.80
N LEU A 27 -8.67 10.67 8.75
CA LEU A 27 -8.92 9.45 9.52
C LEU A 27 -10.19 9.57 10.37
N CYS A 28 -10.36 10.69 11.07
CA CYS A 28 -11.57 10.95 11.86
C CYS A 28 -12.82 10.94 10.97
N ASP A 29 -12.78 11.63 9.83
CA ASP A 29 -13.89 11.72 8.90
C ASP A 29 -14.17 10.35 8.24
N ALA A 30 -13.12 9.60 7.90
CA ALA A 30 -13.26 8.28 7.34
C ALA A 30 -13.94 7.30 8.32
N LEU A 31 -13.48 7.27 9.59
CA LEU A 31 -14.07 6.41 10.62
C LEU A 31 -15.53 6.82 10.93
N ASN A 32 -15.81 8.12 11.01
CA ASN A 32 -17.18 8.63 11.19
C ASN A 32 -18.10 8.27 10.02
N GLY A 33 -17.55 8.23 8.82
CA GLY A 33 -18.25 7.85 7.60
C GLY A 33 -18.29 6.33 7.34
N GLY A 34 -17.90 5.51 8.32
CA GLY A 34 -18.05 4.05 8.26
C GLY A 34 -16.89 3.29 7.64
N LEU A 35 -15.70 3.92 7.47
CA LEU A 35 -14.51 3.16 7.11
C LEU A 35 -14.25 2.09 8.17
N SER A 36 -14.03 0.85 7.74
CA SER A 36 -13.66 -0.24 8.65
C SER A 36 -12.37 0.09 9.40
N PRO A 37 -12.34 -0.03 10.75
CA PRO A 37 -11.11 0.11 11.51
C PRO A 37 -10.00 -0.83 11.04
N ALA A 38 -10.36 -2.04 10.61
CA ALA A 38 -9.40 -2.98 10.05
C ALA A 38 -8.77 -2.45 8.75
N ALA A 39 -9.56 -1.88 7.84
CA ALA A 39 -9.05 -1.30 6.59
C ALA A 39 -8.14 -0.09 6.86
N ALA A 40 -8.51 0.79 7.81
CA ALA A 40 -7.66 1.91 8.22
C ALA A 40 -6.33 1.42 8.81
N HIS A 41 -6.38 0.43 9.70
CA HIS A 41 -5.19 -0.16 10.33
C HIS A 41 -4.26 -0.81 9.28
N GLU A 42 -4.80 -1.64 8.40
CA GLU A 42 -4.03 -2.33 7.37
C GLU A 42 -3.38 -1.36 6.37
N THR A 43 -4.04 -0.25 6.05
CA THR A 43 -3.48 0.81 5.20
C THR A 43 -2.20 1.41 5.80
N VAL A 44 -2.23 1.75 7.09
CA VAL A 44 -1.08 2.38 7.77
C VAL A 44 0.00 1.36 8.08
N LEU A 45 -0.38 0.12 8.42
CA LEU A 45 0.58 -0.95 8.69
C LEU A 45 1.35 -1.31 7.40
N GLN A 46 0.64 -1.45 6.27
CA GLN A 46 1.27 -1.70 4.96
C GLN A 46 2.24 -0.58 4.56
N ALA A 47 1.96 0.66 4.94
CA ALA A 47 2.84 1.79 4.65
C ALA A 47 4.26 1.59 5.23
N ALA A 48 4.42 0.82 6.31
CA ALA A 48 5.74 0.52 6.87
C ALA A 48 6.66 -0.23 5.90
N ALA A 49 6.11 -1.10 5.03
CA ALA A 49 6.89 -1.82 4.02
C ALA A 49 7.45 -0.90 2.92
N TYR A 50 6.77 0.20 2.61
CA TYR A 50 7.12 1.12 1.51
C TYR A 50 7.83 2.39 1.98
N LEU A 51 7.50 2.87 3.17
CA LEU A 51 8.05 4.12 3.73
C LEU A 51 9.15 3.87 4.76
N GLY A 52 9.22 2.65 5.30
CA GLY A 52 9.99 2.31 6.50
C GLY A 52 9.33 2.82 7.78
N TYR A 53 9.64 2.19 8.91
CA TYR A 53 9.07 2.56 10.21
C TYR A 53 9.38 4.00 10.62
N GLY A 54 10.54 4.53 10.25
CA GLY A 54 10.90 5.92 10.56
C GLY A 54 9.89 6.95 10.06
N ARG A 55 9.24 6.67 8.93
CA ARG A 55 8.20 7.53 8.34
C ARG A 55 6.78 7.07 8.68
N ALA A 56 6.54 5.77 8.82
CA ALA A 56 5.21 5.22 9.08
C ALA A 56 4.78 5.34 10.56
N LEU A 57 5.72 5.28 11.51
CA LEU A 57 5.44 5.25 12.95
C LEU A 57 4.56 6.43 13.45
N PRO A 58 4.78 7.69 13.05
CA PRO A 58 3.91 8.78 13.48
C PRO A 58 2.43 8.60 13.08
N PHE A 59 2.17 7.97 11.95
CA PHE A 59 0.82 7.69 11.46
C PHE A 59 0.17 6.52 12.19
N LEU A 60 0.95 5.50 12.55
CA LEU A 60 0.48 4.43 13.45
C LEU A 60 0.12 5.00 14.83
N GLN A 61 0.90 5.93 15.36
CA GLN A 61 0.59 6.59 16.63
C GLN A 61 -0.73 7.36 16.55
N ILE A 62 -0.93 8.18 15.50
CA ILE A 62 -2.19 8.90 15.27
C ILE A 62 -3.36 7.93 15.17
N LEU A 63 -3.21 6.83 14.44
CA LEU A 63 -4.24 5.80 14.31
C LEU A 63 -4.61 5.19 15.66
N TYR A 64 -3.62 4.81 16.46
CA TYR A 64 -3.86 4.19 17.76
C TYR A 64 -4.44 5.16 18.80
N GLU A 65 -4.08 6.43 18.75
CA GLU A 65 -4.72 7.48 19.56
C GLU A 65 -6.22 7.60 19.22
N GLU A 66 -6.56 7.63 17.92
CA GLU A 66 -7.97 7.69 17.47
C GLU A 66 -8.74 6.41 17.83
N PHE A 67 -8.13 5.24 17.70
CA PHE A 67 -8.73 3.97 18.10
C PHE A 67 -8.98 3.94 19.61
N SER A 68 -8.01 4.37 20.42
CA SER A 68 -8.16 4.46 21.88
C SER A 68 -9.28 5.41 22.27
N ALA A 69 -9.34 6.59 21.66
CA ALA A 69 -10.38 7.60 21.94
C ALA A 69 -11.80 7.10 21.61
N ARG A 70 -11.93 6.16 20.69
CA ARG A 70 -13.19 5.55 20.25
C ARG A 70 -13.49 4.19 20.88
N GLY A 71 -12.60 3.66 21.72
CA GLY A 71 -12.72 2.31 22.27
C GLY A 71 -12.61 1.19 21.24
N ILE A 72 -11.93 1.45 20.11
CA ILE A 72 -11.69 0.47 19.06
C ILE A 72 -10.46 -0.36 19.42
N PRO A 73 -10.56 -1.70 19.50
CA PRO A 73 -9.39 -2.53 19.78
C PRO A 73 -8.42 -2.56 18.60
N VAL A 74 -7.12 -2.54 18.89
CA VAL A 74 -6.09 -2.76 17.87
C VAL A 74 -6.11 -4.24 17.47
N PRO A 75 -6.15 -4.56 16.15
CA PRO A 75 -6.10 -5.94 15.70
C PRO A 75 -4.84 -6.65 16.18
N ALA A 76 -4.98 -7.87 16.69
CA ALA A 76 -3.86 -8.68 17.15
C ALA A 76 -2.96 -9.10 15.98
N ALA A 77 -1.66 -9.24 16.25
CA ALA A 77 -0.75 -9.90 15.32
C ALA A 77 -1.06 -11.40 15.25
N THR A 78 -0.93 -11.98 14.05
CA THR A 78 -0.96 -13.44 13.87
C THR A 78 0.48 -13.96 13.92
N GLU A 79 0.72 -14.97 14.76
CA GLU A 79 1.99 -15.69 14.79
C GLU A 79 1.96 -16.81 13.74
N GLU A 80 2.94 -16.84 12.85
CA GLU A 80 3.04 -17.85 11.80
C GLU A 80 4.52 -18.24 11.58
N SER A 81 4.77 -19.49 11.10
CA SER A 81 6.11 -19.99 10.87
C SER A 81 6.83 -19.25 9.72
N ALA A 82 8.16 -19.17 9.76
CA ALA A 82 8.96 -18.52 8.74
C ALA A 82 8.80 -19.20 7.35
N GLU A 83 8.69 -20.52 7.32
CA GLU A 83 8.50 -21.30 6.08
C GLU A 83 7.14 -21.02 5.44
N GLU A 84 6.08 -20.90 6.27
CA GLU A 84 4.76 -20.51 5.79
C GLU A 84 4.76 -19.07 5.26
N ARG A 85 5.53 -18.15 5.86
CA ARG A 85 5.65 -16.76 5.39
C ARG A 85 6.19 -16.68 3.97
N THR A 86 7.29 -17.37 3.65
CA THR A 86 7.89 -17.38 2.31
C THR A 86 6.90 -17.93 1.27
N ALA A 87 6.29 -19.07 1.57
CA ALA A 87 5.34 -19.71 0.66
C ALA A 87 4.07 -18.86 0.44
N ARG A 88 3.57 -18.18 1.49
CA ARG A 88 2.45 -17.24 1.38
C ARG A 88 2.82 -16.03 0.55
N GLY A 89 3.99 -15.45 0.81
CA GLY A 89 4.46 -14.28 0.09
C GLY A 89 4.65 -14.56 -1.40
N GLU A 90 5.21 -15.72 -1.75
CA GLU A 90 5.34 -16.13 -3.15
C GLU A 90 3.97 -16.31 -3.81
N ARG A 91 3.00 -16.95 -3.15
CA ARG A 91 1.65 -17.07 -3.68
C ARG A 91 1.01 -15.70 -3.94
N ALA A 92 1.11 -14.78 -2.98
CA ALA A 92 0.59 -13.41 -3.15
C ALA A 92 1.29 -12.68 -4.32
N GLN A 93 2.62 -12.78 -4.43
CA GLN A 93 3.37 -12.18 -5.53
C GLN A 93 2.98 -12.75 -6.89
N VAL A 94 2.80 -14.08 -7.00
CA VAL A 94 2.36 -14.72 -8.25
C VAL A 94 0.94 -14.30 -8.63
N GLU A 95 0.03 -14.22 -7.67
CA GLU A 95 -1.34 -13.78 -7.93
C GLU A 95 -1.39 -12.33 -8.42
N ILE A 96 -0.64 -11.44 -7.80
CA ILE A 96 -0.63 -10.00 -8.09
C ILE A 96 0.17 -9.69 -9.36
N PHE A 97 1.38 -10.20 -9.50
CA PHE A 97 2.30 -9.82 -10.57
C PHE A 97 2.40 -10.85 -11.70
N GLY A 98 2.10 -12.12 -11.43
CA GLY A 98 2.15 -13.21 -12.41
C GLY A 98 3.24 -14.25 -12.13
N GLU A 99 3.24 -15.29 -12.95
CA GLU A 99 4.08 -16.49 -12.83
C GLU A 99 5.60 -16.21 -12.79
N GLN A 100 6.05 -15.09 -13.35
CA GLN A 100 7.45 -14.67 -13.32
C GLN A 100 7.95 -14.38 -11.90
N MET A 101 7.06 -14.28 -10.90
CA MET A 101 7.44 -14.11 -9.50
C MET A 101 7.76 -15.41 -8.78
N LYS A 102 7.58 -16.58 -9.44
CA LYS A 102 8.00 -17.85 -8.85
C LYS A 102 9.50 -17.87 -8.56
N GLY A 103 9.87 -18.25 -7.35
CA GLY A 103 11.26 -18.27 -6.90
C GLY A 103 11.87 -16.89 -6.64
N PHE A 104 11.08 -15.81 -6.63
CA PHE A 104 11.60 -14.46 -6.43
C PHE A 104 12.36 -14.31 -5.10
N ALA A 105 11.90 -14.96 -4.02
CA ALA A 105 12.57 -14.95 -2.72
C ALA A 105 14.05 -15.44 -2.77
N SER A 106 14.38 -16.29 -3.71
CA SER A 106 15.73 -16.84 -3.93
C SER A 106 16.49 -16.17 -5.09
N SER A 107 15.85 -15.21 -5.77
CA SER A 107 16.40 -14.52 -6.92
C SER A 107 17.33 -13.37 -6.54
N GLY A 108 18.00 -12.81 -7.55
CA GLY A 108 18.88 -11.67 -7.39
C GLY A 108 20.36 -12.05 -7.23
N ASP A 109 21.20 -11.05 -7.34
CA ASP A 109 22.64 -11.14 -7.15
C ASP A 109 23.05 -10.98 -5.67
N GLU A 110 24.34 -10.86 -5.40
CA GLU A 110 24.87 -10.67 -4.05
C GLU A 110 24.38 -9.39 -3.35
N PHE A 111 23.92 -8.37 -4.11
CA PHE A 111 23.44 -7.10 -3.56
C PHE A 111 21.94 -7.10 -3.28
N SER A 112 21.14 -7.90 -3.98
CA SER A 112 19.68 -7.83 -3.98
C SER A 112 18.98 -9.03 -3.35
N ARG A 113 19.65 -10.18 -3.25
CA ARG A 113 19.04 -11.45 -2.83
C ARG A 113 18.37 -11.37 -1.46
N GLU A 114 19.03 -10.76 -0.46
CA GLU A 114 18.44 -10.65 0.86
C GLU A 114 17.23 -9.74 0.89
N ILE A 115 17.27 -8.63 0.14
CA ILE A 115 16.12 -7.73 0.01
C ILE A 115 14.97 -8.43 -0.70
N ASN A 116 15.23 -9.22 -1.76
CA ASN A 116 14.20 -9.99 -2.45
C ASN A 116 13.55 -11.02 -1.51
N ARG A 117 14.35 -11.69 -0.67
CA ARG A 117 13.83 -12.60 0.35
C ARG A 117 12.92 -11.87 1.35
N PHE A 118 13.38 -10.76 1.94
CA PHE A 118 12.57 -9.97 2.86
C PHE A 118 11.32 -9.40 2.19
N LEU A 119 11.40 -9.00 0.93
CA LEU A 119 10.24 -8.52 0.18
C LEU A 119 9.16 -9.62 0.10
N SER A 120 9.55 -10.86 -0.22
CA SER A 120 8.60 -11.99 -0.25
C SER A 120 8.07 -12.33 1.14
N GLU A 121 8.95 -12.47 2.14
CA GLU A 121 8.57 -12.89 3.48
C GLU A 121 7.79 -11.81 4.24
N ASN A 122 8.33 -10.59 4.30
CA ASN A 122 7.75 -9.52 5.12
C ASN A 122 6.69 -8.74 4.37
N CYS A 123 6.99 -8.19 3.19
CA CYS A 123 6.00 -7.37 2.50
C CYS A 123 4.78 -8.21 2.05
N PHE A 124 5.03 -9.29 1.30
CA PHE A 124 3.95 -10.12 0.76
C PHE A 124 3.49 -11.23 1.72
N GLY A 125 4.39 -11.81 2.50
CA GLY A 125 4.08 -12.89 3.45
C GLY A 125 3.47 -12.44 4.77
N ASP A 126 3.73 -11.20 5.22
CA ASP A 126 3.15 -10.65 6.45
C ASP A 126 2.07 -9.62 6.17
N TYR A 127 2.36 -8.55 5.38
CA TYR A 127 1.39 -7.45 5.22
C TYR A 127 0.28 -7.77 4.22
N TYR A 128 0.62 -8.30 3.04
CA TYR A 128 -0.35 -8.46 1.96
C TYR A 128 -1.41 -9.54 2.22
N VAL A 129 -1.13 -10.52 3.06
CA VAL A 129 -2.03 -11.64 3.36
C VAL A 129 -2.94 -11.41 4.56
N ARG A 130 -2.79 -10.28 5.24
CA ARG A 130 -3.63 -9.92 6.38
C ARG A 130 -5.05 -9.58 5.93
N ALA A 131 -6.04 -9.91 6.77
CA ALA A 131 -7.43 -9.51 6.55
C ALA A 131 -7.60 -7.98 6.66
N GLY A 132 -8.68 -7.45 6.08
CA GLY A 132 -9.03 -6.02 6.16
C GLY A 132 -8.91 -5.28 4.85
N LEU A 133 -8.03 -5.70 3.94
CA LEU A 133 -7.93 -5.24 2.56
C LEU A 133 -7.74 -6.44 1.64
N ASP A 134 -8.43 -6.45 0.50
CA ASP A 134 -8.14 -7.40 -0.58
C ASP A 134 -6.94 -6.96 -1.43
N TYR A 135 -6.49 -7.79 -2.37
CA TYR A 135 -5.31 -7.47 -3.19
C TYR A 135 -5.52 -6.27 -4.10
N ALA A 136 -6.74 -6.03 -4.59
CA ALA A 136 -7.03 -4.85 -5.42
C ALA A 136 -6.92 -3.56 -4.59
N GLN A 137 -7.43 -3.57 -3.37
CA GLN A 137 -7.30 -2.46 -2.43
C GLN A 137 -5.84 -2.27 -1.99
N ARG A 138 -5.09 -3.35 -1.70
CA ARG A 138 -3.67 -3.28 -1.32
C ARG A 138 -2.81 -2.69 -2.44
N GLU A 139 -3.05 -3.09 -3.68
CA GLU A 139 -2.32 -2.52 -4.82
C GLU A 139 -2.70 -1.07 -5.09
N ALA A 140 -3.95 -0.67 -4.89
CA ALA A 140 -4.37 0.74 -4.94
C ALA A 140 -3.68 1.57 -3.85
N VAL A 141 -3.62 1.05 -2.62
CA VAL A 141 -2.90 1.65 -1.47
C VAL A 141 -1.42 1.79 -1.80
N THR A 142 -0.77 0.72 -2.28
CA THR A 142 0.66 0.76 -2.66
C THR A 142 0.94 1.76 -3.76
N PHE A 143 0.10 1.80 -4.81
CA PHE A 143 0.19 2.81 -5.86
C PHE A 143 0.18 4.23 -5.29
N CYS A 144 -0.73 4.50 -4.34
CA CYS A 144 -0.85 5.82 -3.70
C CYS A 144 0.36 6.14 -2.80
N LEU A 145 0.88 5.16 -2.05
CA LEU A 145 2.10 5.31 -1.25
C LEU A 145 3.29 5.70 -2.13
N LEU A 146 3.52 4.98 -3.22
CA LEU A 146 4.64 5.21 -4.13
C LEU A 146 4.50 6.53 -4.89
N ALA A 147 3.30 6.87 -5.38
CA ALA A 147 3.05 8.14 -6.05
C ALA A 147 3.29 9.33 -5.12
N ALA A 148 2.81 9.24 -3.88
CA ALA A 148 2.90 10.32 -2.91
C ALA A 148 4.29 10.48 -2.31
N GLN A 149 5.07 9.40 -2.15
CA GLN A 149 6.45 9.52 -1.68
C GLN A 149 7.39 10.08 -2.76
N GLY A 150 7.19 9.69 -4.04
CA GLY A 150 8.01 10.12 -5.18
C GLY A 150 9.42 9.51 -5.19
N GLY A 151 10.14 9.65 -6.30
CA GLY A 151 11.51 9.15 -6.45
C GLY A 151 11.62 7.62 -6.57
N CYS A 152 10.54 6.93 -6.89
CA CYS A 152 10.46 5.49 -7.05
C CYS A 152 9.61 5.08 -8.28
N GLU A 153 9.78 5.81 -9.38
CA GLU A 153 9.01 5.63 -10.61
C GLU A 153 9.09 4.20 -11.19
N PRO A 154 10.22 3.47 -11.12
CA PRO A 154 10.26 2.06 -11.55
C PRO A 154 9.28 1.18 -10.77
N GLN A 155 9.28 1.30 -9.44
CA GLN A 155 8.36 0.56 -8.56
C GLN A 155 6.91 0.99 -8.80
N LEU A 156 6.66 2.30 -8.91
CA LEU A 156 5.33 2.83 -9.20
C LEU A 156 4.79 2.31 -10.53
N THR A 157 5.63 2.20 -11.57
CA THR A 157 5.24 1.62 -12.86
C THR A 157 4.91 0.13 -12.73
N SER A 158 5.69 -0.63 -11.95
CA SER A 158 5.43 -2.04 -11.70
C SER A 158 4.11 -2.26 -10.95
N HIS A 159 3.85 -1.46 -9.92
CA HIS A 159 2.59 -1.54 -9.18
C HIS A 159 1.38 -0.99 -9.97
N ALA A 160 1.58 -0.03 -10.88
CA ALA A 160 0.53 0.35 -11.82
C ALA A 160 0.16 -0.83 -12.74
N ALA A 161 1.13 -1.58 -13.27
CA ALA A 161 0.88 -2.77 -14.07
C ALA A 161 0.20 -3.89 -13.24
N ALA A 162 0.61 -4.08 -11.98
CA ALA A 162 -0.04 -5.03 -11.07
C ALA A 162 -1.50 -4.66 -10.83
N ASN A 163 -1.80 -3.38 -10.59
CA ASN A 163 -3.19 -2.89 -10.47
C ASN A 163 -4.02 -3.26 -11.70
N LEU A 164 -3.51 -3.00 -12.91
CA LEU A 164 -4.22 -3.36 -14.15
C LEU A 164 -4.46 -4.86 -14.26
N ARG A 165 -3.49 -5.67 -13.84
CA ARG A 165 -3.56 -7.12 -13.86
C ARG A 165 -4.65 -7.68 -12.93
N ILE A 166 -4.80 -7.12 -11.74
CA ILE A 166 -5.74 -7.61 -10.71
C ILE A 166 -7.13 -6.95 -10.79
N GLY A 167 -7.42 -6.17 -11.84
CA GLY A 167 -8.74 -5.63 -12.13
C GLY A 167 -8.97 -4.16 -11.77
N ASN A 168 -7.99 -3.45 -11.25
CA ASN A 168 -8.05 -1.99 -11.14
C ASN A 168 -7.71 -1.40 -12.50
N ASP A 169 -8.69 -0.81 -13.17
CA ASP A 169 -8.51 -0.29 -14.53
C ASP A 169 -7.78 1.07 -14.58
N THR A 170 -7.46 1.52 -15.78
CA THR A 170 -6.78 2.81 -16.01
C THR A 170 -7.61 3.99 -15.49
N GLN A 171 -8.93 3.92 -15.51
CA GLN A 171 -9.80 4.98 -15.00
C GLN A 171 -9.73 5.04 -13.48
N THR A 172 -9.68 3.89 -12.82
CA THR A 172 -9.44 3.79 -11.37
C THR A 172 -8.12 4.45 -10.99
N LEU A 173 -7.01 4.11 -11.66
CA LEU A 173 -5.70 4.70 -11.37
C LEU A 173 -5.67 6.22 -11.60
N LYS A 174 -6.30 6.71 -12.68
CA LYS A 174 -6.46 8.15 -12.91
C LYS A 174 -7.28 8.82 -11.81
N ALA A 175 -8.38 8.21 -11.38
CA ALA A 175 -9.21 8.72 -10.31
C ALA A 175 -8.43 8.80 -8.99
N LEU A 176 -7.60 7.80 -8.67
CA LEU A 176 -6.72 7.82 -7.51
C LEU A 176 -5.74 9.00 -7.56
N VAL A 177 -5.09 9.24 -8.71
CA VAL A 177 -4.18 10.39 -8.85
C VAL A 177 -4.92 11.72 -8.65
N LEU A 178 -6.13 11.86 -9.19
CA LEU A 178 -6.95 13.08 -9.01
C LEU A 178 -7.36 13.27 -7.54
N GLN A 179 -7.67 12.20 -6.81
CA GLN A 179 -7.98 12.28 -5.37
C GLN A 179 -6.76 12.68 -4.53
N MET A 180 -5.57 12.25 -4.92
CA MET A 180 -4.32 12.61 -4.22
C MET A 180 -3.82 14.02 -4.56
N LEU A 181 -4.21 14.58 -5.71
CA LEU A 181 -3.68 15.85 -6.22
C LEU A 181 -3.65 16.99 -5.19
N PRO A 182 -4.70 17.21 -4.39
CA PRO A 182 -4.68 18.27 -3.37
C PRO A 182 -3.60 18.11 -2.31
N TYR A 183 -3.14 16.89 -2.07
CA TYR A 183 -2.18 16.54 -1.02
C TYR A 183 -0.74 16.43 -1.53
N ILE A 184 -0.54 15.96 -2.76
CA ILE A 184 0.80 15.65 -3.30
C ILE A 184 1.28 16.66 -4.35
N GLY A 185 0.37 17.50 -4.87
CA GLY A 185 0.65 18.55 -5.86
C GLY A 185 0.85 18.02 -7.28
N TYR A 186 0.94 18.96 -8.23
CA TYR A 186 1.03 18.65 -9.67
C TYR A 186 2.24 17.81 -10.08
N PRO A 187 3.48 18.07 -9.61
CA PRO A 187 4.65 17.33 -10.10
C PRO A 187 4.54 15.82 -9.85
N ARG A 188 4.20 15.41 -8.63
CA ARG A 188 4.03 14.00 -8.28
C ARG A 188 2.84 13.37 -9.00
N SER A 189 1.76 14.10 -9.16
CA SER A 189 0.57 13.63 -9.91
C SER A 189 0.89 13.39 -11.39
N LEU A 190 1.64 14.28 -12.04
CA LEU A 190 2.08 14.10 -13.42
C LEU A 190 3.05 12.92 -13.58
N ASN A 191 3.97 12.74 -12.64
CA ASN A 191 4.87 11.56 -12.61
C ASN A 191 4.08 10.26 -12.45
N ALA A 192 3.08 10.23 -11.57
CA ALA A 192 2.22 9.07 -11.38
C ALA A 192 1.44 8.73 -12.66
N LEU A 193 0.84 9.71 -13.33
CA LEU A 193 0.16 9.50 -14.61
C LEU A 193 1.11 9.01 -15.72
N ALA A 194 2.36 9.48 -15.74
CA ALA A 194 3.38 8.98 -16.66
C ALA A 194 3.73 7.50 -16.38
N CYS A 195 3.77 7.09 -15.11
CA CYS A 195 3.97 5.69 -14.72
C CYS A 195 2.78 4.82 -15.14
N VAL A 196 1.53 5.28 -14.96
CA VAL A 196 0.33 4.58 -15.44
C VAL A 196 0.38 4.38 -16.96
N ARG A 197 0.75 5.42 -17.73
CA ARG A 197 0.89 5.30 -19.18
C ARG A 197 1.90 4.23 -19.58
N ARG A 198 3.11 4.26 -18.97
CA ARG A 198 4.13 3.24 -19.23
C ARG A 198 3.68 1.81 -18.87
N ALA A 199 2.84 1.67 -17.85
CA ALA A 199 2.28 0.37 -17.47
C ALA A 199 1.29 -0.17 -18.50
N CYS A 200 0.56 0.70 -19.20
CA CYS A 200 -0.37 0.31 -20.27
C CYS A 200 0.33 -0.10 -21.58
N GLU A 201 1.59 0.26 -21.77
CA GLU A 201 2.39 -0.04 -22.97
C GLU A 201 3.10 -1.40 -22.89
N LYS A 202 3.04 -2.08 -21.76
CA LYS A 202 3.62 -3.42 -21.51
C LYS A 202 2.58 -4.52 -21.68
#